data_302dda529aeafd040dde514084a91cf6
#
_entry.id   302dda529aeafd040dde514084a91cf6
#
_cell.length_a   1.000
_cell.length_b   1.000
_cell.length_c   1.000
_cell.angle_alpha   90.00
_cell.angle_beta   90.00
_cell.angle_gamma   90.00
#
_symmetry.space_group_name_H-M   'P 1'
#
loop_
_entity.id
_entity.type
_entity.pdbx_description
1 polymer ?
#
loop_
_entity_poly.entity_id
_entity_poly.type
_entity_poly.pdbx_seq_one_letter_code
_entity_poly.pdbx_strand_id
1 'polypeptide(L)'
;MVWRLETSNGDEASKVKYEVLRYCNRGLDIGCGPRKVWPHLIGVDNLTDTKLFGIRMRPDIAISDASRLAMFADQSFDTVFSSHTLEHIEDYRAALREWWRLLAPGGHLTLYLPHRDLYPRIGQPGANPDHKHDFAPEDIVAAMREIAPDWTLLVNETRDQDDEYSFLQVYRREKLGTGQIDKASEPKPEKSVGIVRVGGHGDALWASSVCANYKEQGYHVTCYVGPTGGAVLKHDPNIDDLVVFSDTVIPNEEAVAFWCHQAKRHTKFINLIGSVENRLLPHETSYEFFLPQTVRHRLMNANYLETVHAYAD
;
A
#
# COMPACT_ATOMS: atom_id res chain seq x y z
N MET A 1 -10.19 -19.90 11.97
CA MET A 1 -10.97 -18.75 12.50
C MET A 1 -10.64 -17.58 11.61
N VAL A 2 -11.52 -17.24 10.68
CA VAL A 2 -11.30 -16.13 9.73
C VAL A 2 -11.69 -14.86 10.49
N TRP A 3 -10.71 -14.05 10.83
CA TRP A 3 -10.95 -12.70 11.34
C TRP A 3 -11.49 -11.87 10.16
N ARG A 4 -12.82 -11.73 10.06
CA ARG A 4 -13.40 -10.64 9.29
C ARG A 4 -13.10 -9.37 10.07
N LEU A 5 -12.26 -8.50 9.51
CA LEU A 5 -12.26 -7.10 9.89
C LEU A 5 -13.68 -6.60 9.55
N GLU A 6 -14.48 -6.29 10.59
CA GLU A 6 -15.74 -5.60 10.39
C GLU A 6 -15.40 -4.21 9.82
N THR A 7 -15.53 -4.08 8.49
CA THR A 7 -15.54 -2.78 7.86
C THR A 7 -16.81 -2.08 8.33
N SER A 8 -16.66 -1.17 9.26
CA SER A 8 -17.78 -0.31 9.65
C SER A 8 -18.13 0.57 8.45
N ASN A 9 -19.42 0.70 8.12
CA ASN A 9 -19.91 1.68 7.15
C ASN A 9 -19.21 3.03 7.37
N GLY A 10 -18.53 3.55 6.35
CA GLY A 10 -17.81 4.84 6.40
C GLY A 10 -16.32 4.76 6.67
N ASP A 11 -15.70 3.59 6.66
CA ASP A 11 -14.25 3.41 6.69
C ASP A 11 -13.77 2.85 5.34
N GLU A 12 -14.07 3.58 4.26
CA GLU A 12 -13.75 3.16 2.90
C GLU A 12 -12.23 2.98 2.71
N ALA A 13 -11.42 3.85 3.33
CA ALA A 13 -9.96 3.77 3.26
C ALA A 13 -9.41 2.42 3.78
N SER A 14 -10.09 1.78 4.74
CA SER A 14 -9.65 0.50 5.30
C SER A 14 -9.66 -0.64 4.29
N LYS A 15 -10.51 -0.55 3.25
CA LYS A 15 -10.63 -1.56 2.19
C LYS A 15 -9.36 -1.68 1.35
N VAL A 16 -8.62 -0.59 1.19
CA VAL A 16 -7.40 -0.52 0.36
C VAL A 16 -6.11 -0.33 1.17
N LYS A 17 -6.18 -0.17 2.49
CA LYS A 17 -5.04 0.25 3.33
C LYS A 17 -3.79 -0.62 3.18
N TYR A 18 -3.93 -1.94 3.14
CA TYR A 18 -2.77 -2.85 3.01
C TYR A 18 -2.17 -2.87 1.60
N GLU A 19 -2.99 -2.54 0.62
CA GLU A 19 -2.60 -2.49 -0.78
C GLU A 19 -1.81 -1.23 -1.10
N VAL A 20 -2.23 -0.12 -0.49
CA VAL A 20 -1.63 1.19 -0.73
C VAL A 20 -0.44 1.50 0.17
N LEU A 21 -0.14 0.69 1.19
CA LEU A 21 0.95 0.96 2.15
C LEU A 21 2.28 1.25 1.44
N ARG A 22 2.62 0.49 0.40
CA ARG A 22 3.87 0.68 -0.35
C ARG A 22 3.99 2.04 -1.05
N TYR A 23 2.87 2.74 -1.19
CA TYR A 23 2.80 4.09 -1.76
C TYR A 23 2.64 5.17 -0.69
N CYS A 24 2.44 4.77 0.59
CA CYS A 24 2.15 5.64 1.69
C CYS A 24 3.40 5.83 2.57
N ASN A 25 4.30 6.73 2.15
CA ASN A 25 5.46 7.12 2.94
C ASN A 25 5.15 8.38 3.78
N ARG A 26 5.97 9.39 3.73
CA ARG A 26 5.75 10.67 4.41
C ARG A 26 4.76 11.52 3.61
N GLY A 27 3.60 11.79 4.16
CA GLY A 27 2.61 12.54 3.40
C GLY A 27 1.30 12.82 4.09
N LEU A 28 0.29 13.12 3.28
CA LEU A 28 -1.03 13.54 3.70
C LEU A 28 -2.07 12.45 3.44
N ASP A 29 -3.04 12.38 4.34
CA ASP A 29 -4.31 11.68 4.16
C ASP A 29 -5.41 12.76 4.15
N ILE A 30 -5.89 13.10 2.94
CA ILE A 30 -6.83 14.21 2.72
C ILE A 30 -8.25 13.67 2.69
N GLY A 31 -9.10 14.24 3.57
CA GLY A 31 -10.40 13.70 3.88
C GLY A 31 -10.29 12.45 4.75
N CYS A 32 -9.38 12.50 5.73
CA CYS A 32 -9.03 11.34 6.55
C CYS A 32 -10.17 10.79 7.40
N GLY A 33 -11.27 11.50 7.50
CA GLY A 33 -12.38 11.09 8.35
C GLY A 33 -11.98 10.90 9.81
N PRO A 34 -12.64 9.99 10.53
CA PRO A 34 -12.30 9.70 11.93
C PRO A 34 -11.06 8.84 12.08
N ARG A 35 -10.53 8.26 10.98
CA ARG A 35 -9.38 7.36 11.00
C ARG A 35 -8.55 7.56 9.75
N LYS A 36 -7.28 7.89 9.94
CA LYS A 36 -6.30 7.91 8.86
C LYS A 36 -6.12 6.50 8.27
N VAL A 37 -5.86 6.41 6.98
CA VAL A 37 -5.54 5.12 6.34
C VAL A 37 -4.31 4.48 7.00
N TRP A 38 -3.31 5.32 7.36
CA TRP A 38 -2.16 4.91 8.15
C TRP A 38 -1.80 5.97 9.20
N PRO A 39 -1.46 5.56 10.44
CA PRO A 39 -1.22 6.49 11.55
C PRO A 39 -0.09 7.49 11.32
N HIS A 40 0.91 7.12 10.52
CA HIS A 40 2.09 7.97 10.24
C HIS A 40 1.84 9.10 9.23
N LEU A 41 0.72 9.07 8.50
CA LEU A 41 0.32 10.17 7.63
C LEU A 41 -0.25 11.33 8.46
N ILE A 42 -0.16 12.54 7.92
CA ILE A 42 -0.82 13.73 8.47
C ILE A 42 -2.26 13.73 7.97
N GLY A 43 -3.21 13.57 8.87
CA GLY A 43 -4.64 13.60 8.55
C GLY A 43 -5.13 15.03 8.37
N VAL A 44 -5.74 15.29 7.23
CA VAL A 44 -6.31 16.61 6.86
C VAL A 44 -7.80 16.45 6.60
N ASP A 45 -8.64 17.25 7.25
CA ASP A 45 -10.08 17.19 7.06
C ASP A 45 -10.73 18.56 7.35
N ASN A 46 -11.95 18.78 6.85
CA ASN A 46 -12.74 19.98 7.13
C ASN A 46 -13.62 19.83 8.37
N LEU A 47 -13.89 18.62 8.82
CA LEU A 47 -14.72 18.33 9.96
C LEU A 47 -13.89 18.30 11.24
N THR A 48 -14.31 19.07 12.24
CA THR A 48 -13.69 19.11 13.57
C THR A 48 -14.76 18.98 14.64
N ASP A 49 -14.40 18.32 15.76
CA ASP A 49 -15.26 18.18 16.95
C ASP A 49 -16.66 17.56 16.70
N THR A 50 -16.93 17.09 15.50
CA THR A 50 -18.13 16.35 15.16
C THR A 50 -17.92 14.84 15.34
N LYS A 51 -19.01 14.08 15.39
CA LYS A 51 -18.95 12.62 15.34
C LYS A 51 -19.39 12.15 13.96
N LEU A 52 -18.52 11.41 13.30
CA LEU A 52 -18.85 10.69 12.09
C LEU A 52 -18.83 9.19 12.42
N PHE A 53 -19.89 8.47 12.06
CA PHE A 53 -20.07 7.04 12.42
C PHE A 53 -19.85 6.74 13.92
N GLY A 54 -20.23 7.66 14.80
CA GLY A 54 -20.08 7.52 16.26
C GLY A 54 -18.67 7.81 16.79
N ILE A 55 -17.69 8.05 15.93
CA ILE A 55 -16.30 8.36 16.27
C ILE A 55 -16.08 9.86 16.15
N ARG A 56 -15.39 10.46 17.15
CA ARG A 56 -15.06 11.87 17.13
C ARG A 56 -13.99 12.18 16.10
N MET A 57 -14.27 13.15 15.22
CA MET A 57 -13.32 13.67 14.25
C MET A 57 -12.20 14.45 14.93
N ARG A 58 -10.96 14.10 14.63
CA ARG A 58 -9.75 14.79 15.14
C ARG A 58 -8.65 14.72 14.08
N PRO A 59 -8.79 15.45 12.97
CA PRO A 59 -7.71 15.55 12.00
C PRO A 59 -6.49 16.21 12.64
N ASP A 60 -5.30 15.89 12.17
CA ASP A 60 -4.07 16.57 12.60
C ASP A 60 -4.10 18.04 12.16
N ILE A 61 -4.71 18.31 11.00
CA ILE A 61 -4.89 19.66 10.43
C ILE A 61 -6.33 19.82 9.97
N ALA A 62 -7.01 20.82 10.51
CA ALA A 62 -8.34 21.21 10.08
C ALA A 62 -8.25 22.30 9.00
N ILE A 63 -8.92 22.07 7.86
CA ILE A 63 -9.00 23.02 6.75
C ILE A 63 -10.44 23.16 6.26
N SER A 64 -10.77 24.30 5.68
CA SER A 64 -12.09 24.52 5.06
C SER A 64 -12.13 24.13 3.58
N ASP A 65 -10.98 24.04 2.93
CA ASP A 65 -10.87 23.82 1.47
C ASP A 65 -9.62 23.02 1.14
N ALA A 66 -9.80 21.73 0.77
CA ALA A 66 -8.72 20.82 0.40
C ALA A 66 -8.04 21.18 -0.94
N SER A 67 -8.59 22.12 -1.72
CA SER A 67 -7.94 22.66 -2.91
C SER A 67 -6.91 23.77 -2.60
N ARG A 68 -6.74 24.12 -1.30
CA ARG A 68 -5.87 25.22 -0.85
C ARG A 68 -5.02 24.82 0.34
N LEU A 69 -3.89 24.18 0.06
CA LEU A 69 -2.95 23.70 1.08
C LEU A 69 -1.66 24.55 1.08
N ALA A 70 -1.80 25.88 0.90
CA ALA A 70 -0.69 26.82 0.77
C ALA A 70 0.28 26.87 1.97
N MET A 71 -0.12 26.29 3.13
CA MET A 71 0.76 26.13 4.28
C MET A 71 1.92 25.15 4.02
N PHE A 72 1.80 24.29 3.01
CA PHE A 72 2.84 23.33 2.63
C PHE A 72 3.61 23.80 1.41
N ALA A 73 4.92 23.65 1.45
CA ALA A 73 5.79 23.96 0.33
C ALA A 73 5.60 22.97 -0.84
N ASP A 74 5.95 23.40 -2.04
CA ASP A 74 5.98 22.54 -3.21
C ASP A 74 6.89 21.33 -2.96
N GLN A 75 6.50 20.17 -3.48
CA GLN A 75 7.32 18.96 -3.46
C GLN A 75 7.77 18.53 -2.05
N SER A 76 6.94 18.79 -1.03
CA SER A 76 7.28 18.53 0.38
C SER A 76 6.89 17.13 0.86
N PHE A 77 6.14 16.35 0.08
CA PHE A 77 5.63 15.04 0.47
C PHE A 77 5.93 13.96 -0.57
N ASP A 78 6.09 12.75 -0.08
CA ASP A 78 6.24 11.55 -0.91
C ASP A 78 4.88 10.89 -1.20
N THR A 79 3.83 11.31 -0.48
CA THR A 79 2.50 10.71 -0.56
C THR A 79 1.41 11.77 -0.40
N VAL A 80 0.41 11.71 -1.27
CA VAL A 80 -0.92 12.25 -1.03
C VAL A 80 -1.92 11.11 -1.25
N PHE A 81 -2.61 10.73 -0.19
CA PHE A 81 -3.69 9.76 -0.21
C PHE A 81 -5.03 10.46 -0.01
N SER A 82 -6.06 10.02 -0.70
CA SER A 82 -7.43 10.48 -0.50
C SER A 82 -8.43 9.38 -0.84
N SER A 83 -9.40 9.18 0.04
CA SER A 83 -10.45 8.17 -0.10
C SER A 83 -11.80 8.81 0.06
N HIS A 84 -12.69 8.64 -0.93
CA HIS A 84 -14.08 9.13 -0.89
C HIS A 84 -14.21 10.59 -0.43
N THR A 85 -13.39 11.47 -1.04
CA THR A 85 -13.32 12.89 -0.68
C THR A 85 -13.39 13.79 -1.91
N LEU A 86 -12.72 13.42 -3.00
CA LEU A 86 -12.60 14.27 -4.19
C LEU A 86 -13.97 14.56 -4.83
N GLU A 87 -14.91 13.62 -4.74
CA GLU A 87 -16.28 13.75 -5.24
C GLU A 87 -17.10 14.81 -4.49
N HIS A 88 -16.66 15.23 -3.31
CA HIS A 88 -17.29 16.30 -2.51
C HIS A 88 -16.75 17.70 -2.82
N ILE A 89 -15.63 17.80 -3.54
CA ILE A 89 -14.96 19.08 -3.80
C ILE A 89 -15.49 19.70 -5.09
N GLU A 90 -16.03 20.91 -5.02
CA GLU A 90 -16.65 21.62 -6.15
C GLU A 90 -15.68 21.74 -7.33
N ASP A 91 -14.47 22.30 -7.11
CA ASP A 91 -13.39 22.34 -8.11
C ASP A 91 -12.36 21.23 -7.84
N TYR A 92 -12.72 20.00 -8.20
CA TYR A 92 -11.84 18.85 -8.03
C TYR A 92 -10.54 18.96 -8.84
N ARG A 93 -10.55 19.73 -9.97
CA ARG A 93 -9.34 19.95 -10.75
C ARG A 93 -8.35 20.87 -10.03
N ALA A 94 -8.85 21.89 -9.31
CA ALA A 94 -8.01 22.71 -8.44
C ALA A 94 -7.42 21.88 -7.30
N ALA A 95 -8.21 21.00 -6.68
CA ALA A 95 -7.73 20.08 -5.66
C ALA A 95 -6.63 19.15 -6.19
N LEU A 96 -6.84 18.52 -7.34
CA LEU A 96 -5.82 17.65 -7.95
C LEU A 96 -4.53 18.41 -8.28
N ARG A 97 -4.61 19.66 -8.78
CA ARG A 97 -3.42 20.50 -9.02
C ARG A 97 -2.66 20.79 -7.75
N GLU A 98 -3.39 21.14 -6.68
CA GLU A 98 -2.78 21.43 -5.39
C GLU A 98 -2.14 20.19 -4.77
N TRP A 99 -2.82 19.05 -4.81
CA TRP A 99 -2.29 17.77 -4.31
C TRP A 99 -1.06 17.33 -5.10
N TRP A 100 -1.08 17.56 -6.43
CA TRP A 100 0.08 17.26 -7.28
C TRP A 100 1.26 18.19 -7.02
N ARG A 101 1.01 19.48 -6.76
CA ARG A 101 2.03 20.46 -6.37
C ARG A 101 2.85 20.00 -5.17
N LEU A 102 2.17 19.39 -4.18
CA LEU A 102 2.77 18.96 -2.92
C LEU A 102 3.67 17.74 -3.06
N LEU A 103 3.52 16.93 -4.11
CA LEU A 103 4.29 15.71 -4.29
C LEU A 103 5.70 16.00 -4.78
N ALA A 104 6.69 15.37 -4.15
CA ALA A 104 8.06 15.32 -4.63
C ALA A 104 8.17 14.41 -5.87
N PRO A 105 9.19 14.57 -6.73
CA PRO A 105 9.50 13.61 -7.78
C PRO A 105 9.71 12.19 -7.21
N GLY A 106 9.02 11.21 -7.77
CA GLY A 106 8.95 9.84 -7.26
C GLY A 106 7.83 9.62 -6.24
N GLY A 107 7.15 10.68 -5.80
CA GLY A 107 6.02 10.60 -4.88
C GLY A 107 4.73 10.10 -5.56
N HIS A 108 3.75 9.71 -4.75
CA HIS A 108 2.53 9.05 -5.21
C HIS A 108 1.27 9.82 -4.81
N LEU A 109 0.37 10.02 -5.78
CA LEU A 109 -1.02 10.38 -5.55
C LEU A 109 -1.85 9.10 -5.60
N THR A 110 -2.50 8.77 -4.50
CA THR A 110 -3.37 7.60 -4.38
C THR A 110 -4.80 8.05 -4.17
N LEU A 111 -5.68 7.66 -5.09
CA LEU A 111 -7.11 8.00 -5.08
C LEU A 111 -7.94 6.73 -5.00
N TYR A 112 -8.84 6.66 -4.02
CA TYR A 112 -9.87 5.62 -3.93
C TYR A 112 -11.22 6.29 -3.92
N LEU A 113 -11.97 6.16 -5.02
CA LEU A 113 -13.17 6.96 -5.30
C LEU A 113 -14.37 6.09 -5.65
N PRO A 114 -15.61 6.51 -5.32
CA PRO A 114 -16.81 5.80 -5.74
C PRO A 114 -16.91 5.80 -7.27
N HIS A 115 -17.24 4.62 -7.83
CA HIS A 115 -17.39 4.45 -9.26
C HIS A 115 -18.84 4.75 -9.68
N ARG A 116 -19.02 5.68 -10.63
CA ARG A 116 -20.36 6.16 -11.06
C ARG A 116 -21.33 5.09 -11.55
N ASP A 117 -20.84 3.92 -11.96
CA ASP A 117 -21.68 2.83 -12.44
C ASP A 117 -21.93 1.76 -11.37
N LEU A 118 -21.25 1.85 -10.22
CA LEU A 118 -21.39 0.93 -9.09
C LEU A 118 -22.05 1.58 -7.88
N TYR A 119 -21.97 2.90 -7.76
CA TYR A 119 -22.59 3.70 -6.70
C TYR A 119 -23.77 4.52 -7.25
N PRO A 120 -24.84 4.77 -6.49
CA PRO A 120 -25.95 5.61 -6.93
C PRO A 120 -25.48 7.00 -7.37
N ARG A 121 -25.83 7.41 -8.59
CA ARG A 121 -25.44 8.72 -9.14
C ARG A 121 -26.20 9.85 -8.46
N ILE A 122 -25.65 11.05 -8.52
CA ILE A 122 -26.26 12.28 -7.99
C ILE A 122 -27.72 12.37 -8.44
N GLY A 123 -28.62 12.60 -7.47
CA GLY A 123 -30.06 12.68 -7.70
C GLY A 123 -30.79 11.35 -7.74
N GLN A 124 -30.11 10.21 -7.67
CA GLN A 124 -30.75 8.90 -7.55
C GLN A 124 -31.04 8.51 -6.08
N PRO A 125 -32.03 7.67 -5.82
CA PRO A 125 -32.25 7.15 -4.48
C PRO A 125 -31.02 6.40 -3.94
N GLY A 126 -30.60 6.75 -2.71
CA GLY A 126 -29.41 6.16 -2.07
C GLY A 126 -28.09 6.86 -2.35
N ALA A 127 -28.09 7.86 -3.26
CA ALA A 127 -26.89 8.69 -3.47
C ALA A 127 -26.60 9.56 -2.24
N ASN A 128 -25.32 9.79 -1.99
CA ASN A 128 -24.90 10.75 -0.99
C ASN A 128 -25.24 12.18 -1.48
N PRO A 129 -26.09 12.97 -0.76
CA PRO A 129 -26.51 14.30 -1.21
C PRO A 129 -25.36 15.32 -1.27
N ASP A 130 -24.22 15.04 -0.63
CA ASP A 130 -23.07 15.95 -0.59
C ASP A 130 -22.12 15.73 -1.77
N HIS A 131 -22.33 14.70 -2.60
CA HIS A 131 -21.54 14.50 -3.82
C HIS A 131 -21.78 15.64 -4.82
N LYS A 132 -20.70 16.13 -5.41
CA LYS A 132 -20.68 17.13 -6.48
C LYS A 132 -20.36 16.48 -7.82
N HIS A 133 -19.73 15.32 -7.81
CA HIS A 133 -19.28 14.62 -9.00
C HIS A 133 -19.53 13.12 -8.90
N ASP A 134 -19.83 12.51 -10.04
CA ASP A 134 -19.88 11.07 -10.25
C ASP A 134 -18.72 10.68 -11.17
N PHE A 135 -17.69 10.02 -10.61
CA PHE A 135 -16.47 9.69 -11.34
C PHE A 135 -16.45 8.29 -11.91
N ALA A 136 -15.79 8.16 -13.08
CA ALA A 136 -15.20 6.90 -13.55
C ALA A 136 -13.67 7.06 -13.64
N PRO A 137 -12.91 5.97 -13.73
CA PRO A 137 -11.44 6.02 -13.83
C PRO A 137 -10.93 6.94 -14.94
N GLU A 138 -11.61 6.96 -16.08
CA GLU A 138 -11.25 7.75 -17.26
C GLU A 138 -11.35 9.26 -17.02
N ASP A 139 -12.26 9.69 -16.16
CA ASP A 139 -12.48 11.11 -15.87
C ASP A 139 -11.27 11.69 -15.11
N ILE A 140 -10.73 10.92 -14.18
CA ILE A 140 -9.54 11.30 -13.42
C ILE A 140 -8.29 11.25 -14.31
N VAL A 141 -8.14 10.22 -15.15
CA VAL A 141 -7.04 10.15 -16.13
C VAL A 141 -7.06 11.36 -17.08
N ALA A 142 -8.25 11.75 -17.57
CA ALA A 142 -8.40 12.92 -18.42
C ALA A 142 -8.01 14.21 -17.69
N ALA A 143 -8.48 14.38 -16.45
CA ALA A 143 -8.12 15.52 -15.62
C ALA A 143 -6.62 15.57 -15.34
N MET A 144 -5.98 14.45 -15.01
CA MET A 144 -4.54 14.41 -14.76
C MET A 144 -3.70 14.74 -16.00
N ARG A 145 -4.14 14.37 -17.21
CA ARG A 145 -3.49 14.78 -18.47
C ARG A 145 -3.51 16.28 -18.70
N GLU A 146 -4.57 16.97 -18.26
CA GLU A 146 -4.69 18.43 -18.36
C GLU A 146 -3.88 19.14 -17.27
N ILE A 147 -3.76 18.53 -16.08
CA ILE A 147 -3.16 19.14 -14.90
C ILE A 147 -1.65 19.01 -14.89
N ALA A 148 -1.14 17.84 -15.24
CA ALA A 148 0.28 17.50 -15.08
C ALA A 148 0.77 16.60 -16.23
N PRO A 149 1.91 16.93 -16.87
CA PRO A 149 2.49 16.08 -17.91
C PRO A 149 3.44 15.00 -17.39
N ASP A 150 3.76 15.02 -16.07
CA ASP A 150 4.88 14.32 -15.47
C ASP A 150 4.42 13.18 -14.53
N TRP A 151 3.57 12.29 -15.02
CA TRP A 151 3.08 11.16 -14.22
C TRP A 151 3.09 9.82 -14.96
N THR A 152 3.16 8.76 -14.19
CA THR A 152 2.89 7.38 -14.59
C THR A 152 1.76 6.82 -13.75
N LEU A 153 0.76 6.20 -14.37
CA LEU A 153 -0.34 5.52 -13.70
C LEU A 153 0.10 4.09 -13.37
N LEU A 154 0.33 3.81 -12.09
CA LEU A 154 0.82 2.51 -11.59
C LEU A 154 -0.30 1.51 -11.29
N VAL A 155 -1.46 2.02 -10.84
CA VAL A 155 -2.64 1.21 -10.52
C VAL A 155 -3.85 1.89 -11.13
N ASN A 156 -4.71 1.11 -11.77
CA ASN A 156 -5.99 1.54 -12.30
C ASN A 156 -6.96 0.37 -12.23
N GLU A 157 -7.63 0.21 -11.10
CA GLU A 157 -8.45 -0.98 -10.79
C GLU A 157 -9.86 -0.58 -10.40
N THR A 158 -10.87 -1.14 -11.07
CA THR A 158 -12.26 -1.10 -10.61
C THR A 158 -12.44 -2.15 -9.51
N ARG A 159 -13.13 -1.75 -8.45
CA ARG A 159 -13.33 -2.53 -7.24
C ARG A 159 -14.83 -2.76 -7.06
N ASP A 160 -15.30 -3.92 -7.50
CA ASP A 160 -16.71 -4.32 -7.55
C ASP A 160 -16.99 -5.63 -6.80
N GLN A 161 -16.02 -6.13 -6.04
CA GLN A 161 -16.12 -7.36 -5.29
C GLN A 161 -16.51 -7.09 -3.83
N ASP A 162 -17.17 -8.05 -3.22
CA ASP A 162 -17.67 -7.98 -1.85
C ASP A 162 -18.62 -6.77 -1.65
N ASP A 163 -18.25 -5.81 -0.83
CA ASP A 163 -18.99 -4.57 -0.56
C ASP A 163 -18.32 -3.32 -1.18
N GLU A 164 -17.41 -3.52 -2.15
CA GLU A 164 -16.73 -2.42 -2.84
C GLU A 164 -17.57 -1.94 -4.04
N TYR A 165 -17.58 -0.64 -4.26
CA TYR A 165 -18.26 0.05 -5.37
C TYR A 165 -17.43 1.21 -5.89
N SER A 166 -16.11 1.02 -5.90
CA SER A 166 -15.13 2.10 -6.06
C SER A 166 -14.09 1.74 -7.13
N PHE A 167 -13.16 2.65 -7.37
CA PHE A 167 -11.95 2.38 -8.13
C PHE A 167 -10.72 2.93 -7.41
N LEU A 168 -9.60 2.25 -7.57
CA LEU A 168 -8.30 2.63 -7.03
C LEU A 168 -7.38 3.08 -8.16
N GLN A 169 -6.82 4.28 -8.03
CA GLN A 169 -5.77 4.78 -8.91
C GLN A 169 -4.57 5.24 -8.11
N VAL A 170 -3.37 4.90 -8.61
CA VAL A 170 -2.10 5.38 -8.06
C VAL A 170 -1.27 5.99 -9.16
N TYR A 171 -0.97 7.27 -9.02
CA TYR A 171 -0.12 8.04 -9.93
C TYR A 171 1.23 8.28 -9.28
N ARG A 172 2.32 7.98 -9.97
CA ARG A 172 3.67 8.36 -9.55
C ARG A 172 4.11 9.61 -10.29
N ARG A 173 4.65 10.60 -9.55
CA ARG A 173 5.24 11.79 -10.14
C ARG A 173 6.63 11.50 -10.69
N GLU A 174 6.85 11.78 -11.96
CA GLU A 174 8.14 11.59 -12.64
C GLU A 174 8.99 12.87 -12.60
N LYS A 175 10.30 12.75 -12.81
CA LYS A 175 11.20 13.91 -12.88
C LYS A 175 11.07 14.68 -14.18
N LEU A 176 10.79 13.96 -15.26
CA LEU A 176 10.58 14.47 -16.61
C LEU A 176 9.68 13.42 -17.28
N GLY A 177 8.41 13.71 -17.49
CA GLY A 177 7.50 12.71 -18.04
C GLY A 177 6.43 13.32 -18.92
N THR A 178 5.97 12.52 -19.84
CA THR A 178 4.72 12.68 -20.54
C THR A 178 3.72 11.77 -19.86
N GLY A 179 2.58 12.26 -19.37
CA GLY A 179 1.59 11.43 -18.69
C GLY A 179 1.38 10.08 -19.36
N GLN A 180 1.97 9.05 -18.81
CA GLN A 180 1.97 7.69 -19.35
C GLN A 180 1.10 6.79 -18.47
N ILE A 181 0.44 5.85 -19.11
CA ILE A 181 -0.18 4.73 -18.44
C ILE A 181 0.84 3.61 -18.53
N ASP A 182 1.50 3.26 -17.43
CA ASP A 182 2.22 2.00 -17.38
C ASP A 182 1.18 0.89 -17.62
N LYS A 183 1.58 -0.13 -18.37
CA LYS A 183 0.77 -1.33 -18.54
C LYS A 183 0.68 -2.11 -17.22
N ALA A 184 0.23 -1.45 -16.16
CA ALA A 184 0.13 -1.99 -14.81
C ALA A 184 -1.13 -2.83 -14.61
N SER A 185 -1.59 -3.49 -15.65
CA SER A 185 -2.44 -4.66 -15.57
C SER A 185 -2.00 -5.68 -16.61
N GLU A 186 -0.73 -6.07 -16.57
CA GLU A 186 -0.41 -7.36 -17.15
C GLU A 186 -1.23 -8.41 -16.38
N PRO A 187 -1.83 -9.38 -17.08
CA PRO A 187 -2.57 -10.44 -16.42
C PRO A 187 -1.65 -11.04 -15.34
N LYS A 188 -2.21 -11.24 -14.14
CA LYS A 188 -1.49 -11.85 -13.02
C LYS A 188 -0.70 -13.03 -13.55
N PRO A 189 0.62 -13.11 -13.37
CA PRO A 189 1.41 -14.21 -13.89
C PRO A 189 0.84 -15.52 -13.34
N GLU A 190 0.66 -16.51 -14.21
CA GLU A 190 0.08 -17.81 -13.88
C GLU A 190 0.79 -18.47 -12.68
N LYS A 191 2.07 -18.15 -12.51
CA LYS A 191 2.94 -18.67 -11.45
C LYS A 191 3.74 -17.53 -10.83
N SER A 192 3.39 -17.14 -9.62
CA SER A 192 4.04 -16.02 -8.90
C SER A 192 4.40 -16.39 -7.47
N VAL A 193 5.51 -15.85 -6.96
CA VAL A 193 5.93 -16.00 -5.58
C VAL A 193 6.22 -14.65 -4.95
N GLY A 194 5.68 -14.43 -3.74
CA GLY A 194 6.07 -13.33 -2.88
C GLY A 194 7.05 -13.83 -1.81
N ILE A 195 8.20 -13.20 -1.69
CA ILE A 195 9.24 -13.54 -0.71
C ILE A 195 9.47 -12.31 0.16
N VAL A 196 9.32 -12.44 1.48
CA VAL A 196 9.54 -11.34 2.41
C VAL A 196 10.69 -11.61 3.35
N ARG A 197 11.65 -10.69 3.43
CA ARG A 197 12.71 -10.66 4.43
C ARG A 197 13.04 -9.22 4.78
N VAL A 198 12.71 -8.83 5.99
CA VAL A 198 13.11 -7.55 6.58
C VAL A 198 14.37 -7.78 7.41
N GLY A 199 15.27 -6.80 7.41
CA GLY A 199 16.52 -6.90 8.17
C GLY A 199 17.66 -6.11 7.53
N GLY A 200 18.89 -6.51 7.84
CA GLY A 200 20.11 -5.86 7.34
C GLY A 200 20.50 -6.30 5.91
N HIS A 201 21.67 -5.85 5.46
CA HIS A 201 22.20 -6.19 4.13
C HIS A 201 22.38 -7.70 3.92
N GLY A 202 22.86 -8.43 4.95
CA GLY A 202 23.03 -9.87 4.91
C GLY A 202 21.70 -10.60 4.71
N ASP A 203 20.66 -10.16 5.39
CA ASP A 203 19.31 -10.71 5.29
C ASP A 203 18.75 -10.61 3.88
N ALA A 204 18.97 -9.45 3.24
CA ALA A 204 18.57 -9.21 1.87
C ALA A 204 19.30 -10.15 0.89
N LEU A 205 20.60 -10.35 1.07
CA LEU A 205 21.39 -11.26 0.22
C LEU A 205 20.94 -12.72 0.38
N TRP A 206 20.56 -13.14 1.58
CA TRP A 206 19.99 -14.48 1.77
C TRP A 206 18.63 -14.63 1.07
N ALA A 207 17.78 -13.61 1.16
CA ALA A 207 16.51 -13.60 0.42
C ALA A 207 16.73 -13.66 -1.10
N SER A 208 17.73 -12.95 -1.62
CA SER A 208 18.10 -12.98 -3.05
C SER A 208 18.41 -14.40 -3.54
N SER A 209 19.10 -15.23 -2.74
CA SER A 209 19.38 -16.62 -3.10
C SER A 209 18.10 -17.47 -3.25
N VAL A 210 17.08 -17.19 -2.40
CA VAL A 210 15.77 -17.83 -2.52
C VAL A 210 15.02 -17.30 -3.75
N CYS A 211 15.11 -16.00 -4.03
CA CYS A 211 14.55 -15.41 -5.26
C CYS A 211 15.12 -16.09 -6.51
N ALA A 212 16.43 -16.29 -6.58
CA ALA A 212 17.09 -16.97 -7.69
C ALA A 212 16.54 -18.39 -7.92
N ASN A 213 16.39 -19.18 -6.85
CA ASN A 213 15.83 -20.52 -6.93
C ASN A 213 14.40 -20.54 -7.53
N TYR A 214 13.51 -19.60 -7.12
CA TYR A 214 12.18 -19.52 -7.69
C TYR A 214 12.16 -18.95 -9.11
N LYS A 215 13.08 -18.04 -9.42
CA LYS A 215 13.24 -17.50 -10.78
C LYS A 215 13.63 -18.61 -11.77
N GLU A 216 14.57 -19.48 -11.41
CA GLU A 216 14.95 -20.65 -12.20
C GLU A 216 13.81 -21.64 -12.43
N GLN A 217 12.86 -21.72 -11.47
CA GLN A 217 11.65 -22.53 -11.59
C GLN A 217 10.53 -21.85 -12.41
N GLY A 218 10.79 -20.66 -12.98
CA GLY A 218 9.87 -19.94 -13.85
C GLY A 218 8.78 -19.16 -13.10
N TYR A 219 8.98 -18.82 -11.82
CA TYR A 219 8.09 -17.93 -11.10
C TYR A 219 8.35 -16.45 -11.47
N HIS A 220 7.29 -15.66 -11.50
CA HIS A 220 7.40 -14.23 -11.35
C HIS A 220 7.68 -13.92 -9.87
N VAL A 221 8.83 -13.31 -9.60
CA VAL A 221 9.34 -13.14 -8.23
C VAL A 221 9.13 -11.72 -7.75
N THR A 222 8.32 -11.56 -6.70
CA THR A 222 8.18 -10.31 -5.96
C THR A 222 8.93 -10.42 -4.63
N CYS A 223 9.89 -9.53 -4.39
CA CYS A 223 10.66 -9.51 -3.13
C CYS A 223 10.26 -8.30 -2.28
N TYR A 224 9.83 -8.56 -1.05
CA TYR A 224 9.43 -7.55 -0.06
C TYR A 224 10.56 -7.33 0.93
N VAL A 225 11.10 -6.12 0.99
CA VAL A 225 12.28 -5.78 1.83
C VAL A 225 12.12 -4.41 2.50
N GLY A 226 12.90 -4.19 3.56
CA GLY A 226 13.08 -2.85 4.13
C GLY A 226 14.00 -1.97 3.27
N PRO A 227 14.17 -0.67 3.62
CA PRO A 227 14.98 0.28 2.85
C PRO A 227 16.42 -0.17 2.63
N THR A 228 17.03 -0.81 3.63
CA THR A 228 18.39 -1.36 3.56
C THR A 228 18.49 -2.48 2.51
N GLY A 229 17.52 -3.39 2.49
CA GLY A 229 17.42 -4.45 1.50
C GLY A 229 17.17 -3.91 0.09
N GLY A 230 16.31 -2.90 -0.02
CA GLY A 230 16.03 -2.21 -1.28
C GLY A 230 17.27 -1.61 -1.93
N ALA A 231 18.16 -1.01 -1.12
CA ALA A 231 19.43 -0.46 -1.60
C ALA A 231 20.36 -1.55 -2.20
N VAL A 232 20.34 -2.76 -1.62
CA VAL A 232 21.17 -3.88 -2.07
C VAL A 232 20.59 -4.57 -3.30
N LEU A 233 19.27 -4.80 -3.33
CA LEU A 233 18.61 -5.67 -4.32
C LEU A 233 18.07 -4.94 -5.55
N LYS A 234 18.18 -3.64 -5.64
CA LYS A 234 17.57 -2.83 -6.73
C LYS A 234 17.96 -3.22 -8.15
N HIS A 235 19.01 -3.98 -8.32
CA HIS A 235 19.51 -4.45 -9.62
C HIS A 235 19.64 -5.99 -9.69
N ASP A 236 19.01 -6.72 -8.78
CA ASP A 236 19.03 -8.18 -8.78
C ASP A 236 18.18 -8.71 -9.95
N PRO A 237 18.80 -9.43 -10.93
CA PRO A 237 18.08 -9.92 -12.09
C PRO A 237 17.08 -11.05 -11.78
N ASN A 238 17.12 -11.60 -10.57
CA ASN A 238 16.23 -12.67 -10.14
C ASN A 238 14.94 -12.14 -9.51
N ILE A 239 14.79 -10.81 -9.43
CA ILE A 239 13.62 -10.15 -8.85
C ILE A 239 12.90 -9.38 -9.95
N ASP A 240 11.63 -9.72 -10.21
CA ASP A 240 10.80 -9.02 -11.18
C ASP A 240 10.20 -7.76 -10.55
N ASP A 241 9.70 -7.87 -9.30
CA ASP A 241 9.16 -6.77 -8.54
C ASP A 241 9.88 -6.62 -7.20
N LEU A 242 10.55 -5.49 -6.98
CA LEU A 242 11.14 -5.16 -5.69
C LEU A 242 10.22 -4.18 -4.93
N VAL A 243 9.60 -4.67 -3.86
CA VAL A 243 8.74 -3.88 -2.99
C VAL A 243 9.52 -3.44 -1.76
N VAL A 244 9.83 -2.14 -1.69
CA VAL A 244 10.54 -1.55 -0.54
C VAL A 244 9.53 -0.82 0.35
N PHE A 245 9.49 -1.18 1.63
CA PHE A 245 8.61 -0.54 2.61
C PHE A 245 9.33 -0.40 3.95
N SER A 246 8.87 0.53 4.77
CA SER A 246 9.37 0.63 6.14
C SER A 246 8.55 -0.27 7.05
N ASP A 247 9.19 -1.28 7.63
CA ASP A 247 8.57 -2.19 8.60
C ASP A 247 8.06 -1.48 9.86
N THR A 248 8.63 -0.30 10.17
CA THR A 248 8.22 0.50 11.33
C THR A 248 6.87 1.20 11.15
N VAL A 249 6.33 1.25 9.92
CA VAL A 249 5.01 1.87 9.68
C VAL A 249 3.85 0.90 9.78
N ILE A 250 4.12 -0.41 9.86
CA ILE A 250 3.09 -1.43 10.07
C ILE A 250 2.94 -1.63 11.59
N PRO A 251 1.79 -1.29 12.20
CA PRO A 251 1.54 -1.59 13.60
C PRO A 251 1.67 -3.09 13.86
N ASN A 252 2.27 -3.48 14.98
CA ASN A 252 2.51 -4.90 15.30
C ASN A 252 1.23 -5.74 15.29
N GLU A 253 0.13 -5.17 15.78
CA GLU A 253 -1.19 -5.79 15.79
C GLU A 253 -1.78 -6.03 14.38
N GLU A 254 -1.30 -5.30 13.38
CA GLU A 254 -1.75 -5.42 12.00
C GLU A 254 -0.80 -6.24 11.11
N ALA A 255 0.40 -6.56 11.58
CA ALA A 255 1.42 -7.22 10.77
C ALA A 255 0.94 -8.55 10.15
N VAL A 256 0.20 -9.35 10.92
CA VAL A 256 -0.36 -10.62 10.43
C VAL A 256 -1.38 -10.38 9.33
N ALA A 257 -2.32 -9.46 9.54
CA ALA A 257 -3.35 -9.14 8.55
C ALA A 257 -2.74 -8.58 7.26
N PHE A 258 -1.74 -7.72 7.39
CA PHE A 258 -0.98 -7.18 6.27
C PHE A 258 -0.32 -8.27 5.43
N TRP A 259 0.42 -9.19 6.06
CA TRP A 259 1.09 -10.27 5.31
C TRP A 259 0.10 -11.28 4.73
N CYS A 260 -1.01 -11.57 5.42
CA CYS A 260 -2.10 -12.39 4.86
C CYS A 260 -2.72 -11.74 3.62
N HIS A 261 -2.86 -10.41 3.60
CA HIS A 261 -3.34 -9.68 2.42
C HIS A 261 -2.33 -9.77 1.27
N GLN A 262 -1.04 -9.52 1.53
CA GLN A 262 -0.01 -9.64 0.49
C GLN A 262 0.06 -11.07 -0.08
N ALA A 263 -0.07 -12.08 0.77
CA ALA A 263 -0.03 -13.49 0.33
C ALA A 263 -1.11 -13.83 -0.71
N LYS A 264 -2.29 -13.23 -0.65
CA LYS A 264 -3.37 -13.44 -1.63
C LYS A 264 -3.02 -12.96 -3.05
N ARG A 265 -1.99 -12.16 -3.20
CA ARG A 265 -1.54 -11.61 -4.49
C ARG A 265 -0.66 -12.61 -5.28
N HIS A 266 -0.20 -13.68 -4.63
CA HIS A 266 0.75 -14.65 -5.19
C HIS A 266 0.20 -16.06 -5.18
N THR A 267 0.71 -16.91 -6.06
CA THR A 267 0.41 -18.35 -6.04
C THR A 267 1.16 -19.08 -4.93
N LYS A 268 2.32 -18.54 -4.51
CA LYS A 268 3.10 -18.99 -3.35
C LYS A 268 3.59 -17.77 -2.56
N PHE A 269 3.58 -17.83 -1.23
CA PHE A 269 4.10 -16.75 -0.38
C PHE A 269 5.03 -17.31 0.70
N ILE A 270 6.23 -16.76 0.79
CA ILE A 270 7.29 -17.24 1.67
C ILE A 270 7.68 -16.12 2.63
N ASN A 271 7.44 -16.35 3.90
CA ASN A 271 7.81 -15.42 4.95
C ASN A 271 9.12 -15.87 5.62
N LEU A 272 10.22 -15.20 5.31
CA LEU A 272 11.53 -15.44 5.89
C LEU A 272 11.83 -14.57 7.13
N ILE A 273 10.87 -13.75 7.57
CA ILE A 273 11.04 -12.93 8.78
C ILE A 273 11.19 -13.88 9.98
N GLY A 274 12.27 -13.67 10.74
CA GLY A 274 12.57 -14.51 11.90
C GLY A 274 13.11 -15.92 11.59
N SER A 275 13.27 -16.31 10.32
CA SER A 275 13.72 -17.66 9.93
C SER A 275 15.07 -18.05 10.55
N VAL A 276 16.01 -17.13 10.64
CA VAL A 276 17.31 -17.34 11.28
C VAL A 276 17.22 -17.13 12.78
N GLU A 277 16.60 -16.04 13.20
CA GLU A 277 16.49 -15.62 14.60
C GLU A 277 15.77 -16.67 15.44
N ASN A 278 14.67 -17.24 14.94
CA ASN A 278 13.92 -18.27 15.64
C ASN A 278 14.73 -19.54 15.91
N ARG A 279 15.71 -19.85 15.06
CA ARG A 279 16.60 -20.99 15.26
C ARG A 279 17.77 -20.69 16.16
N LEU A 280 18.36 -19.49 16.06
CA LEU A 280 19.49 -19.06 16.87
C LEU A 280 19.08 -18.71 18.31
N LEU A 281 17.95 -18.03 18.46
CA LEU A 281 17.42 -17.55 19.72
C LEU A 281 15.95 -17.99 19.87
N PRO A 282 15.68 -19.29 20.08
CA PRO A 282 14.31 -19.80 20.15
C PRO A 282 13.53 -19.06 21.25
N HIS A 283 12.45 -18.44 20.86
CA HIS A 283 11.54 -17.76 21.76
C HIS A 283 10.36 -18.65 22.10
N GLU A 284 9.77 -18.50 23.27
CA GLU A 284 8.64 -19.33 23.74
C GLU A 284 7.40 -19.27 22.82
N THR A 285 7.32 -18.26 21.93
CA THR A 285 6.27 -18.16 20.90
C THR A 285 6.64 -18.85 19.59
N SER A 286 7.87 -19.32 19.43
CA SER A 286 8.32 -20.04 18.23
C SER A 286 8.16 -21.55 18.39
N TYR A 287 7.85 -22.24 17.29
CA TYR A 287 7.75 -23.71 17.28
C TYR A 287 9.07 -24.37 17.75
N GLU A 288 10.21 -23.81 17.35
CA GLU A 288 11.54 -24.34 17.66
C GLU A 288 11.84 -24.36 19.16
N PHE A 289 11.19 -23.50 19.95
CA PHE A 289 11.35 -23.48 21.41
C PHE A 289 10.92 -24.80 22.06
N PHE A 290 9.88 -25.45 21.51
CA PHE A 290 9.32 -26.69 22.04
C PHE A 290 10.00 -27.97 21.53
N LEU A 291 10.96 -27.83 20.60
CA LEU A 291 11.70 -28.98 20.11
C LEU A 291 12.69 -29.51 21.14
N PRO A 292 12.97 -30.83 21.15
CA PRO A 292 14.02 -31.40 21.99
C PRO A 292 15.36 -30.70 21.82
N GLN A 293 16.13 -30.52 22.87
CA GLN A 293 17.40 -29.80 22.86
C GLN A 293 18.37 -30.28 21.75
N THR A 294 18.45 -31.60 21.56
CA THR A 294 19.29 -32.20 20.52
C THR A 294 18.89 -31.81 19.12
N VAL A 295 17.59 -31.63 18.86
CA VAL A 295 17.04 -31.15 17.59
C VAL A 295 17.35 -29.68 17.41
N ARG A 296 17.10 -28.87 18.45
CA ARG A 296 17.44 -27.44 18.41
C ARG A 296 18.91 -27.18 18.12
N HIS A 297 19.84 -27.89 18.79
CA HIS A 297 21.27 -27.79 18.53
C HIS A 297 21.64 -28.14 17.08
N ARG A 298 20.98 -29.13 16.48
CA ARG A 298 21.20 -29.46 15.08
C ARG A 298 20.77 -28.35 14.15
N LEU A 299 19.58 -27.78 14.40
CA LEU A 299 19.07 -26.66 13.62
C LEU A 299 19.93 -25.40 13.75
N MET A 300 20.43 -25.12 14.97
CA MET A 300 21.31 -23.97 15.22
C MET A 300 22.68 -24.12 14.55
N ASN A 301 23.12 -25.32 14.23
CA ASN A 301 24.40 -25.58 13.53
C ASN A 301 24.28 -25.51 12.00
N ALA A 302 23.09 -25.38 11.44
CA ALA A 302 22.92 -25.12 10.01
C ALA A 302 23.41 -23.71 9.66
N ASN A 303 24.00 -23.55 8.49
CA ASN A 303 24.36 -22.21 8.04
C ASN A 303 23.08 -21.43 7.63
N TYR A 304 23.20 -20.09 7.49
CA TYR A 304 22.06 -19.25 7.27
C TYR A 304 21.38 -19.48 5.91
N LEU A 305 22.17 -19.80 4.86
CA LEU A 305 21.62 -20.13 3.55
C LEU A 305 20.78 -21.41 3.61
N GLU A 306 21.32 -22.48 4.21
CA GLU A 306 20.57 -23.73 4.43
C GLU A 306 19.27 -23.47 5.21
N THR A 307 19.36 -22.58 6.21
CA THR A 307 18.20 -22.23 7.03
C THR A 307 17.12 -21.52 6.22
N VAL A 308 17.45 -20.46 5.46
CA VAL A 308 16.44 -19.72 4.69
C VAL A 308 15.84 -20.55 3.56
N HIS A 309 16.63 -21.41 2.90
CA HIS A 309 16.12 -22.32 1.88
C HIS A 309 15.19 -23.38 2.48
N ALA A 310 15.53 -23.95 3.64
CA ALA A 310 14.66 -24.90 4.33
C ALA A 310 13.32 -24.28 4.82
N TYR A 311 13.24 -22.97 4.98
CA TYR A 311 11.97 -22.26 5.24
C TYR A 311 11.19 -21.98 3.95
N ALA A 312 11.87 -21.96 2.81
CA ALA A 312 11.28 -21.59 1.53
C ALA A 312 10.68 -22.81 0.78
N ASP A 313 11.10 -24.04 1.11
CA ASP A 313 10.59 -25.28 0.54
C ASP A 313 9.23 -25.68 1.14
#